data_f76c2f7bde3cc9884b2e3bbee121bdd4
#
_entry.id   f76c2f7bde3cc9884b2e3bbee121bdd4
#
_cell.length_a   1.000
_cell.length_b   1.000
_cell.length_c   1.000
_cell.angle_alpha   90.00
_cell.angle_beta   90.00
_cell.angle_gamma   90.00
#
_symmetry.space_group_name_H-M   'P 1'
#
loop_
_entity.id
_entity.type
_entity.pdbx_description
1 polymer ?
#
loop_
_entity_poly.entity_id
_entity_poly.type
_entity_poly.pdbx_seq_one_letter_code
_entity_poly.pdbx_strand_id
1 'polypeptide(L)'
;MKQKLLYTLTATMLLSGQAVQAGSLENLERERALTVMEMIDGELSAAERWEKLSAAKRRLADLERIVLSDKKLQGKASQLVQRSFQSFELTFLAHASAEKQRSMQSHWMSEVGLSTDELLSTRVSR
;
A
#
# COMPACT_ATOMS: atom_id res chain seq x y z
N MET A 1 46.18 18.43 -1.82
CA MET A 1 44.98 18.99 -2.49
C MET A 1 44.06 17.94 -3.11
N LYS A 2 44.55 16.90 -3.76
CA LYS A 2 43.72 15.83 -4.34
C LYS A 2 43.04 14.92 -3.32
N GLN A 3 43.56 14.84 -2.09
CA GLN A 3 42.96 13.99 -1.04
C GLN A 3 41.71 14.57 -0.40
N LYS A 4 41.55 15.89 -0.37
CA LYS A 4 40.38 16.54 0.23
C LYS A 4 39.09 16.37 -0.59
N LEU A 5 39.22 16.22 -1.92
CA LEU A 5 38.07 15.99 -2.83
C LEU A 5 37.51 14.58 -2.73
N LEU A 6 38.35 13.59 -2.42
CA LEU A 6 37.90 12.19 -2.26
C LEU A 6 37.07 11.96 -0.99
N TYR A 7 37.38 12.67 0.09
CA TYR A 7 36.61 12.55 1.34
C TYR A 7 35.19 13.11 1.26
N THR A 8 35.01 14.17 0.48
CA THR A 8 33.70 14.82 0.32
C THR A 8 32.74 13.97 -0.49
N LEU A 9 33.24 13.26 -1.49
CA LEU A 9 32.43 12.35 -2.32
C LEU A 9 31.95 11.11 -1.56
N THR A 10 32.78 10.58 -0.65
CA THR A 10 32.43 9.39 0.14
C THR A 10 31.31 9.69 1.15
N ALA A 11 31.32 10.88 1.76
CA ALA A 11 30.28 11.28 2.71
C ALA A 11 28.92 11.47 2.04
N THR A 12 28.88 11.96 0.80
CA THR A 12 27.63 12.17 0.04
C THR A 12 26.98 10.84 -0.36
N MET A 13 27.77 9.81 -0.68
CA MET A 13 27.25 8.48 -1.02
C MET A 13 26.66 7.75 0.18
N LEU A 14 27.20 7.94 1.38
CA LEU A 14 26.67 7.33 2.60
C LEU A 14 25.30 7.90 2.98
N LEU A 15 25.06 9.19 2.79
CA LEU A 15 23.79 9.84 3.04
C LEU A 15 22.70 9.40 2.04
N SER A 16 23.04 9.20 0.77
CA SER A 16 22.13 8.71 -0.25
C SER A 16 21.70 7.25 -0.01
N GLY A 17 22.59 6.39 0.53
CA GLY A 17 22.28 5.00 0.83
C GLY A 17 21.30 4.82 2.00
N GLN A 18 21.25 5.76 2.95
CA GLN A 18 20.33 5.69 4.09
C GLN A 18 18.91 6.14 3.74
N ALA A 19 18.73 6.97 2.72
CA ALA A 19 17.42 7.50 2.32
C ALA A 19 16.58 6.50 1.52
N VAL A 20 17.12 5.36 1.07
CA VAL A 20 16.48 4.43 0.12
C VAL A 20 15.88 3.19 0.79
N GLN A 21 16.12 2.96 2.10
CA GLN A 21 15.60 1.78 2.79
C GLN A 21 14.20 2.02 3.36
N ALA A 22 13.18 1.70 2.57
CA ALA A 22 11.81 1.63 3.07
C ALA A 22 11.56 0.24 3.71
N GLY A 23 10.87 0.21 4.84
CA GLY A 23 10.47 -1.04 5.49
C GLY A 23 9.38 -1.78 4.72
N SER A 24 9.17 -3.04 5.03
CA SER A 24 8.15 -3.87 4.38
C SER A 24 6.73 -3.29 4.54
N LEU A 25 6.40 -2.83 5.74
CA LEU A 25 5.09 -2.22 6.02
C LEU A 25 4.89 -0.92 5.24
N GLU A 26 5.91 -0.08 5.13
CA GLU A 26 5.84 1.18 4.38
C GLU A 26 5.61 0.93 2.89
N ASN A 27 6.24 -0.09 2.34
CA ASN A 27 6.03 -0.50 0.94
C ASN A 27 4.59 -0.98 0.72
N LEU A 28 4.07 -1.78 1.64
CA LEU A 28 2.68 -2.24 1.59
C LEU A 28 1.70 -1.07 1.67
N GLU A 29 1.89 -0.16 2.62
CA GLU A 29 1.02 1.00 2.81
C GLU A 29 1.00 1.91 1.57
N ARG A 30 2.14 2.09 0.93
CA ARG A 30 2.23 2.88 -0.31
C ARG A 30 1.43 2.23 -1.44
N GLU A 31 1.64 0.94 -1.68
CA GLU A 31 0.94 0.22 -2.74
C GLU A 31 -0.56 0.14 -2.47
N ARG A 32 -0.95 -0.04 -1.22
CA ARG A 32 -2.35 -0.04 -0.81
C ARG A 32 -3.02 1.31 -1.09
N ALA A 33 -2.35 2.40 -0.76
CA ALA A 33 -2.87 3.74 -1.03
C ALA A 33 -3.09 3.98 -2.52
N LEU A 34 -2.13 3.58 -3.36
CA LEU A 34 -2.26 3.67 -4.82
C LEU A 34 -3.42 2.83 -5.34
N THR A 35 -3.59 1.62 -4.81
CA THR A 35 -4.69 0.73 -5.18
C THR A 35 -6.06 1.33 -4.82
N VAL A 36 -6.18 1.92 -3.63
CA VAL A 36 -7.43 2.60 -3.22
C VAL A 36 -7.71 3.79 -4.14
N MET A 37 -6.71 4.56 -4.52
CA MET A 37 -6.88 5.65 -5.49
C MET A 37 -7.42 5.14 -6.83
N GLU A 38 -6.93 4.01 -7.32
CA GLU A 38 -7.42 3.38 -8.54
C GLU A 38 -8.87 2.88 -8.40
N MET A 39 -9.26 2.42 -7.22
CA MET A 39 -10.63 1.99 -6.94
C MET A 39 -11.65 3.13 -7.11
N ILE A 40 -11.28 4.33 -6.67
CA ILE A 40 -12.17 5.51 -6.65
C ILE A 40 -11.94 6.48 -7.80
N ASP A 41 -11.01 6.20 -8.70
CA ASP A 41 -10.70 7.07 -9.83
C ASP A 41 -11.85 7.07 -10.84
N GLY A 42 -12.52 8.21 -10.94
CA GLY A 42 -13.65 8.41 -11.84
C GLY A 42 -13.28 8.47 -13.32
N GLU A 43 -12.02 8.74 -13.65
CA GLU A 43 -11.55 8.86 -15.03
C GLU A 43 -11.27 7.50 -15.68
N LEU A 44 -11.16 6.43 -14.89
CA LEU A 44 -10.92 5.09 -15.41
C LEU A 44 -12.20 4.46 -15.93
N SER A 45 -12.13 3.84 -17.12
CA SER A 45 -13.17 2.94 -17.59
C SER A 45 -13.23 1.68 -16.73
N ALA A 46 -14.32 0.94 -16.80
CA ALA A 46 -14.46 -0.33 -16.07
C ALA A 46 -13.37 -1.34 -16.45
N ALA A 47 -13.02 -1.41 -17.75
CA ALA A 47 -11.99 -2.31 -18.24
C ALA A 47 -10.60 -1.92 -17.74
N GLU A 48 -10.26 -0.63 -17.80
CA GLU A 48 -8.99 -0.10 -17.29
C GLU A 48 -8.85 -0.32 -15.79
N ARG A 49 -9.92 -0.08 -15.03
CA ARG A 49 -9.92 -0.31 -13.59
C ARG A 49 -9.72 -1.78 -13.26
N TRP A 50 -10.38 -2.67 -13.99
CA TRP A 50 -10.22 -4.11 -13.80
C TRP A 50 -8.79 -4.56 -14.04
N GLU A 51 -8.15 -4.09 -15.11
CA GLU A 51 -6.73 -4.40 -15.40
C GLU A 51 -5.80 -3.91 -14.31
N LYS A 52 -5.96 -2.65 -13.89
CA LYS A 52 -5.13 -2.04 -12.84
C LYS A 52 -5.29 -2.75 -11.50
N LEU A 53 -6.53 -3.03 -11.10
CA LEU A 53 -6.80 -3.72 -9.84
C LEU A 53 -6.35 -5.18 -9.86
N SER A 54 -6.41 -5.86 -11.00
CA SER A 54 -5.90 -7.23 -11.14
C SER A 54 -4.37 -7.28 -10.99
N ALA A 55 -3.67 -6.31 -11.57
CA ALA A 55 -2.21 -6.18 -11.39
C ALA A 55 -1.86 -5.78 -9.95
N ALA A 56 -2.57 -4.84 -9.37
CA ALA A 56 -2.38 -4.39 -7.99
C ALA A 56 -2.61 -5.52 -6.99
N LYS A 57 -3.61 -6.36 -7.21
CA LYS A 57 -3.90 -7.51 -6.34
C LYS A 57 -2.70 -8.43 -6.18
N ARG A 58 -2.01 -8.73 -7.26
CA ARG A 58 -0.81 -9.59 -7.22
C ARG A 58 0.31 -8.92 -6.43
N ARG A 59 0.56 -7.63 -6.68
CA ARG A 59 1.58 -6.87 -5.95
C ARG A 59 1.26 -6.78 -4.45
N LEU A 60 0.01 -6.47 -4.12
CA LEU A 60 -0.43 -6.40 -2.73
C LEU A 60 -0.30 -7.75 -2.03
N ALA A 61 -0.74 -8.84 -2.66
CA ALA A 61 -0.63 -10.18 -2.06
C ALA A 61 0.82 -10.51 -1.71
N ASP A 62 1.76 -10.17 -2.58
CA ASP A 62 3.18 -10.38 -2.33
C ASP A 62 3.72 -9.50 -1.19
N LEU A 63 3.39 -8.22 -1.21
CA LEU A 63 3.81 -7.28 -0.17
C LEU A 63 3.20 -7.61 1.20
N GLU A 64 1.94 -7.99 1.23
CA GLU A 64 1.24 -8.42 2.45
C GLU A 64 1.90 -9.67 3.04
N ARG A 65 2.24 -10.64 2.20
CA ARG A 65 2.94 -11.85 2.64
C ARG A 65 4.30 -11.51 3.24
N ILE A 66 5.04 -10.59 2.64
CA ILE A 66 6.33 -10.12 3.17
C ILE A 66 6.13 -9.49 4.55
N VAL A 67 5.14 -8.62 4.71
CA VAL A 67 4.83 -7.99 6.00
C VAL A 67 4.43 -9.01 7.05
N LEU A 68 3.55 -9.96 6.70
CA LEU A 68 3.08 -11.00 7.63
C LEU A 68 4.21 -11.89 8.12
N SER A 69 5.26 -12.08 7.32
CA SER A 69 6.43 -12.90 7.68
C SER A 69 7.64 -12.08 8.15
N ASP A 70 7.52 -10.76 8.24
CA ASP A 70 8.63 -9.89 8.64
C ASP A 70 8.85 -9.93 10.14
N LYS A 71 9.91 -10.63 10.54
CA LYS A 71 10.29 -10.78 11.96
C LYS A 71 10.69 -9.46 12.62
N LYS A 72 11.11 -8.46 11.85
CA LYS A 72 11.46 -7.15 12.37
C LYS A 72 10.25 -6.39 12.90
N LEU A 73 9.07 -6.69 12.42
CA LEU A 73 7.81 -6.08 12.88
C LEU A 73 7.25 -6.79 14.10
N GLN A 74 7.60 -8.05 14.32
CA GLN A 74 7.12 -8.83 15.46
C GLN A 74 7.69 -8.25 16.76
N GLY A 75 6.83 -7.97 17.73
CA GLY A 75 7.23 -7.42 19.03
C GLY A 75 7.56 -5.93 19.03
N LYS A 76 7.44 -5.22 17.91
CA LYS A 76 7.60 -3.77 17.91
C LYS A 76 6.43 -3.08 18.58
N ALA A 77 6.73 -2.21 19.55
CA ALA A 77 5.74 -1.41 20.26
C ALA A 77 5.24 -0.19 19.46
N SER A 78 5.68 -0.02 18.21
CA SER A 78 5.25 1.09 17.37
C SER A 78 3.74 1.08 17.16
N GLN A 79 3.11 2.23 17.40
CA GLN A 79 1.66 2.40 17.19
C GLN A 79 1.25 2.11 15.75
N LEU A 80 2.09 2.45 14.78
CA LEU A 80 1.81 2.20 13.37
C LEU A 80 1.71 0.70 13.09
N VAL A 81 2.66 -0.08 13.59
CA VAL A 81 2.66 -1.54 13.45
C VAL A 81 1.43 -2.15 14.14
N GLN A 82 1.16 -1.75 15.38
CA GLN A 82 0.00 -2.25 16.11
C GLN A 82 -1.32 -1.96 15.39
N ARG A 83 -1.53 -0.73 14.92
CA ARG A 83 -2.73 -0.34 14.18
C ARG A 83 -2.88 -1.12 12.88
N SER A 84 -1.77 -1.33 12.17
CA SER A 84 -1.80 -2.08 10.91
C SER A 84 -2.27 -3.51 11.11
N PHE A 85 -1.82 -4.18 12.15
CA PHE A 85 -2.25 -5.55 12.46
C PHE A 85 -3.65 -5.61 13.07
N GLN A 86 -4.05 -4.61 13.88
CA GLN A 86 -5.41 -4.49 14.40
C GLN A 86 -6.44 -4.25 13.29
N SER A 87 -6.07 -3.48 12.27
CA SER A 87 -6.91 -3.18 11.12
C SER A 87 -6.66 -4.15 9.97
N PHE A 88 -6.56 -5.44 10.26
CA PHE A 88 -6.20 -6.49 9.29
C PHE A 88 -7.00 -6.38 8.00
N GLU A 89 -8.30 -6.19 8.10
CA GLU A 89 -9.23 -6.13 6.96
C GLU A 89 -8.88 -5.03 5.94
N LEU A 90 -8.34 -3.92 6.41
CA LEU A 90 -7.95 -2.79 5.57
C LEU A 90 -6.47 -2.81 5.22
N THR A 91 -5.63 -3.26 6.12
CA THR A 91 -4.17 -3.30 5.90
C THR A 91 -3.78 -4.42 4.95
N PHE A 92 -4.37 -5.60 5.13
CA PHE A 92 -4.09 -6.78 4.31
C PHE A 92 -5.24 -7.03 3.32
N LEU A 93 -5.47 -6.03 2.50
CA LEU A 93 -6.63 -5.93 1.62
C LEU A 93 -6.78 -7.11 0.66
N ALA A 94 -5.68 -7.57 0.07
CA ALA A 94 -5.71 -8.70 -0.86
C ALA A 94 -6.02 -10.02 -0.14
N HIS A 95 -5.39 -10.28 1.00
CA HIS A 95 -5.64 -11.49 1.80
C HIS A 95 -7.06 -11.49 2.39
N ALA A 96 -7.47 -10.40 3.01
CA ALA A 96 -8.80 -10.29 3.62
C ALA A 96 -9.93 -10.43 2.59
N SER A 97 -9.77 -9.80 1.42
CA SER A 97 -10.78 -9.94 0.35
C SER A 97 -10.86 -11.37 -0.18
N ALA A 98 -9.72 -12.04 -0.32
CA ALA A 98 -9.67 -13.44 -0.76
C ALA A 98 -10.34 -14.38 0.26
N GLU A 99 -10.10 -14.19 1.55
CA GLU A 99 -10.75 -14.97 2.61
C GLU A 99 -12.28 -14.84 2.57
N LYS A 100 -12.76 -13.64 2.27
CA LYS A 100 -14.21 -13.37 2.17
C LYS A 100 -14.79 -13.65 0.79
N GLN A 101 -13.99 -14.14 -0.15
CA GLN A 101 -14.40 -14.42 -1.52
C GLN A 101 -15.03 -13.20 -2.22
N ARG A 102 -14.44 -12.04 -2.00
CA ARG A 102 -14.88 -10.78 -2.60
C ARG A 102 -13.75 -10.16 -3.43
N SER A 103 -14.11 -9.26 -4.36
CA SER A 103 -13.13 -8.39 -4.99
C SER A 103 -12.55 -7.43 -3.95
N MET A 104 -11.30 -6.97 -4.15
CA MET A 104 -10.69 -6.00 -3.24
C MET A 104 -11.53 -4.72 -3.13
N GLN A 105 -12.09 -4.26 -4.25
CA GLN A 105 -12.94 -3.06 -4.27
C GLN A 105 -14.20 -3.25 -3.42
N SER A 106 -14.91 -4.36 -3.62
CA SER A 106 -16.13 -4.68 -2.87
C SER A 106 -15.83 -4.83 -1.38
N HIS A 107 -14.74 -5.50 -1.04
CA HIS A 107 -14.32 -5.68 0.33
C HIS A 107 -13.98 -4.32 0.98
N TRP A 108 -13.15 -3.52 0.33
CA TRP A 108 -12.75 -2.21 0.84
C TRP A 108 -13.98 -1.32 1.06
N MET A 109 -14.88 -1.24 0.10
CA MET A 109 -16.10 -0.44 0.22
C MET A 109 -16.96 -0.88 1.42
N SER A 110 -17.10 -2.18 1.61
CA SER A 110 -17.82 -2.73 2.75
C SER A 110 -17.20 -2.35 4.09
N GLU A 111 -15.87 -2.43 4.19
CA GLU A 111 -15.16 -2.11 5.43
C GLU A 111 -15.18 -0.62 5.78
N VAL A 112 -15.15 0.26 4.79
CA VAL A 112 -15.24 1.71 5.02
C VAL A 112 -16.67 2.22 5.07
N GLY A 113 -17.67 1.37 4.86
CA GLY A 113 -19.08 1.72 4.92
C GLY A 113 -19.57 2.52 3.72
N LEU A 114 -18.97 2.34 2.54
CA LEU A 114 -19.41 3.00 1.31
C LEU A 114 -20.19 2.05 0.42
N SER A 115 -21.27 2.57 -0.18
CA SER A 115 -22.01 1.87 -1.23
C SER A 115 -21.59 2.36 -2.62
N THR A 116 -21.89 1.56 -3.64
CA THR A 116 -21.67 1.96 -5.04
C THR A 116 -22.44 3.24 -5.39
N ASP A 117 -23.66 3.37 -4.87
CA ASP A 117 -24.50 4.53 -5.12
C ASP A 117 -23.91 5.81 -4.52
N GLU A 118 -23.31 5.72 -3.34
CA GLU A 118 -22.62 6.85 -2.71
C GLU A 118 -21.40 7.29 -3.51
N LEU A 119 -20.60 6.34 -4.02
CA LEU A 119 -19.48 6.64 -4.90
C LEU A 119 -19.93 7.32 -6.19
N LEU A 120 -21.00 6.84 -6.81
CA LEU A 120 -21.54 7.41 -8.03
C LEU A 120 -22.09 8.81 -7.80
N SER A 121 -22.80 9.04 -6.69
CA SER A 121 -23.31 10.38 -6.34
C SER A 121 -22.20 11.40 -6.13
N THR A 122 -21.08 10.99 -5.52
CA THR A 122 -19.93 11.86 -5.34
C THR A 122 -19.29 12.27 -6.67
N ARG A 123 -19.37 11.42 -7.70
CA ARG A 123 -18.89 11.74 -9.05
C ARG A 123 -19.75 12.75 -9.77
N VAL A 124 -21.07 12.71 -9.56
CA VAL A 124 -22.02 13.59 -10.24
C VAL A 124 -22.00 15.01 -9.69
N SER A 125 -21.59 15.19 -8.43
CA SER A 125 -21.52 16.51 -7.78
C SER A 125 -20.26 17.31 -8.13
N ARG A 126 -19.44 16.82 -9.03
CA ARG A 126 -18.33 17.56 -9.62
C ARG A 126 -18.81 18.25 -10.88
#